data_f65a08526a160398f8ee0a30f5983ed4
#
_entry.id   f65a08526a160398f8ee0a30f5983ed4
#
_cell.length_a   1.000
_cell.length_b   1.000
_cell.length_c   1.000
_cell.angle_alpha   90.00
_cell.angle_beta   90.00
_cell.angle_gamma   90.00
#
_symmetry.space_group_name_H-M   'P 1'
#
loop_
_entity.id
_entity.type
_entity.pdbx_description
1 polymer ?
#
loop_
_entity_poly.entity_id
_entity_poly.type
_entity_poly.pdbx_seq_one_letter_code
_entity_poly.pdbx_strand_id
1 'polypeptide(L)'
;MSNTKSSSKDIIDHIAIVVKDIEQSINYYTHQFKCEVIFSDDTWAILQFENIKLSLVVKEQHPPHIAIIDDTISNDPKSKTHRDKSISKYILDPDNNFLELLSYNKK
;
A
#
# COMPACT_ATOMS: atom_id res chain seq x y z
N MET A 1 -18.68 10.70 -11.06
CA MET A 1 -18.08 10.85 -11.28
C MET A 1 -17.81 11.34 -11.69
N SER A 2 -17.96 11.02 -11.56
CA SER A 2 -17.38 11.35 -11.95
C SER A 2 -16.98 11.59 -12.30
N ASN A 3 -17.25 11.51 -12.19
CA ASN A 3 -16.63 11.68 -12.57
C ASN A 3 -16.24 11.73 -12.67
N THR A 4 -16.59 11.51 -12.38
CA THR A 4 -16.08 11.46 -12.57
C THR A 4 -15.70 11.25 -12.70
N LYS A 5 -16.00 10.84 -12.33
CA LYS A 5 -15.18 10.51 -12.53
C LYS A 5 -14.70 10.35 -13.51
N SER A 6 -14.62 10.55 -13.33
CA SER A 6 -14.20 10.71 -14.58
C SER A 6 -13.06 9.88 -15.07
N SER A 7 -12.18 9.46 -14.31
CA SER A 7 -11.18 8.48 -14.72
C SER A 7 -11.84 7.13 -14.92
N SER A 8 -11.52 6.49 -16.02
CA SER A 8 -12.01 5.16 -16.31
C SER A 8 -11.06 4.06 -15.84
N LYS A 9 -10.00 4.43 -15.14
CA LYS A 9 -8.99 3.47 -14.70
C LYS A 9 -8.79 3.55 -13.20
N ASP A 10 -8.54 2.42 -12.60
CA ASP A 10 -8.21 2.38 -11.18
C ASP A 10 -6.81 2.92 -10.94
N ILE A 11 -6.54 3.24 -9.68
CA ILE A 11 -5.28 3.83 -9.26
C ILE A 11 -4.53 2.83 -8.40
N ILE A 12 -3.27 2.59 -8.74
CA ILE A 12 -2.37 1.83 -7.87
C ILE A 12 -1.78 2.80 -6.87
N ASP A 13 -2.04 2.56 -5.58
CA ASP A 13 -1.57 3.44 -4.51
C ASP A 13 -0.12 3.15 -4.15
N HIS A 14 0.22 1.88 -3.99
CA HIS A 14 1.56 1.49 -3.62
C HIS A 14 1.84 0.04 -3.98
N ILE A 15 3.13 -0.29 -3.95
CA ILE A 15 3.61 -1.64 -4.10
C ILE A 15 4.37 -1.98 -2.82
N ALA A 16 4.10 -3.15 -2.25
CA ALA A 16 4.79 -3.60 -1.05
C ALA A 16 5.71 -4.75 -1.38
N ILE A 17 6.95 -4.63 -0.96
CA ILE A 17 7.94 -5.70 -1.11
C ILE A 17 8.41 -6.12 0.28
N VAL A 18 8.81 -7.38 0.39
CA VAL A 18 9.28 -7.95 1.64
C VAL A 18 10.78 -7.71 1.77
N VAL A 19 11.20 -7.20 2.94
CA VAL A 19 12.59 -6.98 3.24
C VAL A 19 12.89 -7.64 4.59
N LYS A 20 14.17 -7.89 4.85
CA LYS A 20 14.58 -8.49 6.12
C LYS A 20 14.73 -7.46 7.22
N ASP A 21 15.22 -6.27 6.87
CA ASP A 21 15.56 -5.24 7.84
C ASP A 21 15.10 -3.90 7.26
N ILE A 22 14.17 -3.25 7.96
CA ILE A 22 13.56 -2.03 7.46
C ILE A 22 14.60 -0.91 7.33
N GLU A 23 15.40 -0.70 8.38
CA GLU A 23 16.36 0.39 8.38
C GLU A 23 17.41 0.23 7.28
N GLN A 24 17.92 -0.99 7.12
CA GLN A 24 18.91 -1.26 6.09
C GLN A 24 18.33 -0.99 4.71
N SER A 25 17.10 -1.38 4.49
CA SER A 25 16.44 -1.18 3.21
C SER A 25 16.16 0.29 2.94
N ILE A 26 15.73 1.03 3.96
CA ILE A 26 15.54 2.47 3.82
C ILE A 26 16.84 3.13 3.36
N ASN A 27 17.95 2.76 4.02
CA ASN A 27 19.25 3.34 3.67
C ASN A 27 19.62 3.03 2.23
N TYR A 28 19.39 1.80 1.80
CA TYR A 28 19.69 1.41 0.44
C TYR A 28 18.89 2.24 -0.57
N TYR A 29 17.58 2.28 -0.40
CA TYR A 29 16.71 2.94 -1.37
C TYR A 29 16.92 4.45 -1.41
N THR A 30 17.14 5.08 -0.25
CA THR A 30 17.34 6.52 -0.23
C THR A 30 18.70 6.95 -0.75
N HIS A 31 19.69 6.04 -0.74
CA HIS A 31 20.97 6.32 -1.37
C HIS A 31 20.94 6.09 -2.88
N GLN A 32 20.20 5.08 -3.32
CA GLN A 32 20.13 4.73 -4.74
C GLN A 32 19.21 5.64 -5.53
N PHE A 33 18.14 6.08 -4.92
CA PHE A 33 17.09 6.79 -5.64
C PHE A 33 16.65 8.03 -4.86
N LYS A 34 16.05 8.97 -5.58
CA LYS A 34 15.46 10.15 -4.95
C LYS A 34 14.05 9.79 -4.52
N CYS A 35 13.89 9.54 -3.25
CA CYS A 35 12.60 9.24 -2.65
C CYS A 35 12.62 9.72 -1.21
N GLU A 36 11.44 9.83 -0.64
CA GLU A 36 11.29 10.40 0.70
C GLU A 36 10.66 9.38 1.63
N VAL A 37 11.22 9.23 2.83
CA VAL A 37 10.63 8.36 3.85
C VAL A 37 9.47 9.14 4.49
N ILE A 38 8.24 8.66 4.27
CA ILE A 38 7.09 9.33 4.86
C ILE A 38 6.55 8.60 6.09
N PHE A 39 7.02 7.38 6.32
CA PHE A 39 6.69 6.62 7.52
C PHE A 39 7.70 5.50 7.70
N SER A 40 8.07 5.19 8.96
CA SER A 40 8.85 3.99 9.23
C SER A 40 8.72 3.55 10.67
N ASP A 41 8.68 2.24 10.87
CA ASP A 41 8.88 1.61 12.17
C ASP A 41 9.62 0.29 11.95
N ASP A 42 9.65 -0.58 12.95
CA ASP A 42 10.45 -1.81 12.87
C ASP A 42 9.91 -2.82 11.87
N THR A 43 8.66 -2.72 11.50
CA THR A 43 8.01 -3.74 10.66
C THR A 43 7.58 -3.22 9.31
N TRP A 44 7.63 -1.90 9.08
CA TRP A 44 7.00 -1.31 7.92
C TRP A 44 7.56 0.08 7.67
N ALA A 45 7.72 0.43 6.41
CA ALA A 45 8.12 1.77 6.01
C ALA A 45 7.45 2.12 4.69
N ILE A 46 7.26 3.40 4.45
CA ILE A 46 6.70 3.90 3.19
C ILE A 46 7.67 4.90 2.60
N LEU A 47 8.09 4.66 1.37
CA LEU A 47 8.94 5.55 0.59
C LEU A 47 8.11 6.18 -0.51
N GLN A 48 8.12 7.51 -0.57
CA GLN A 48 7.38 8.23 -1.60
C GLN A 48 8.29 8.49 -2.79
N PHE A 49 7.96 7.90 -3.93
CA PHE A 49 8.56 8.21 -5.21
C PHE A 49 7.68 9.23 -5.92
N GLU A 50 8.13 9.71 -7.06
CA GLU A 50 7.39 10.73 -7.80
C GLU A 50 5.97 10.27 -8.15
N ASN A 51 5.85 9.03 -8.59
CA ASN A 51 4.59 8.54 -9.17
C ASN A 51 3.88 7.50 -8.31
N ILE A 52 4.52 6.95 -7.29
CA ILE A 52 3.93 5.86 -6.51
C ILE A 52 4.68 5.73 -5.19
N LYS A 53 4.03 5.11 -4.21
CA LYS A 53 4.68 4.75 -2.96
C LYS A 53 5.21 3.34 -3.04
N LEU A 54 6.36 3.12 -2.41
CA LEU A 54 6.92 1.80 -2.23
C LEU A 54 6.90 1.49 -0.75
N SER A 55 6.19 0.42 -0.36
CA SER A 55 6.14 -0.03 1.03
C SER A 55 7.16 -1.13 1.23
N LEU A 56 7.93 -1.02 2.31
CA LEU A 56 8.86 -2.05 2.74
C LEU A 56 8.24 -2.73 3.95
N VAL A 57 8.08 -4.04 3.88
CA VAL A 57 7.39 -4.79 4.95
C VAL A 57 8.21 -6.00 5.33
N VAL A 58 8.08 -6.44 6.59
CA VAL A 58 8.67 -7.72 6.99
C VAL A 58 7.62 -8.80 6.79
N LYS A 59 8.08 -9.99 6.41
CA LYS A 59 7.15 -11.04 5.96
C LYS A 59 6.22 -11.52 7.07
N GLU A 60 6.64 -11.37 8.31
CA GLU A 60 5.81 -11.79 9.45
C GLU A 60 4.58 -10.92 9.62
N GLN A 61 4.58 -9.72 9.04
CA GLN A 61 3.49 -8.77 9.22
C GLN A 61 2.61 -8.66 7.97
N HIS A 62 3.22 -8.69 6.80
CA HIS A 62 2.48 -8.47 5.55
C HIS A 62 3.07 -9.30 4.43
N PRO A 63 2.25 -9.78 3.49
CA PRO A 63 2.77 -10.37 2.26
C PRO A 63 3.17 -9.28 1.27
N PRO A 64 3.99 -9.59 0.27
CA PRO A 64 4.17 -8.66 -0.84
C PRO A 64 2.84 -8.48 -1.56
N HIS A 65 2.54 -7.27 -1.98
CA HIS A 65 1.25 -6.99 -2.60
C HIS A 65 1.27 -5.71 -3.41
N ILE A 66 0.24 -5.54 -4.22
CA ILE A 66 -0.06 -4.30 -4.93
C ILE A 66 -1.34 -3.75 -4.33
N ALA A 67 -1.33 -2.48 -3.94
CA ALA A 67 -2.51 -1.86 -3.34
C ALA A 67 -3.21 -0.99 -4.37
N ILE A 68 -4.51 -1.19 -4.49
CA ILE A 68 -5.35 -0.51 -5.47
C ILE A 68 -6.45 0.24 -4.73
N ILE A 69 -6.66 1.49 -5.08
CA ILE A 69 -7.69 2.31 -4.45
C ILE A 69 -9.07 1.78 -4.85
N ASP A 70 -9.91 1.53 -3.86
CA ASP A 70 -11.28 1.06 -4.07
C ASP A 70 -12.14 1.54 -2.91
N ASP A 71 -12.84 2.63 -3.11
CA ASP A 71 -13.62 3.25 -2.03
C ASP A 71 -14.87 2.46 -1.67
N THR A 72 -15.28 1.50 -2.50
CA THR A 72 -16.47 0.70 -2.18
C THR A 72 -16.23 -0.22 -0.98
N ILE A 73 -14.98 -0.54 -0.65
CA ILE A 73 -14.70 -1.46 0.45
C ILE A 73 -14.98 -0.83 1.82
N SER A 74 -15.16 0.47 1.91
CA SER A 74 -15.35 1.10 3.21
C SER A 74 -16.62 0.59 3.91
N ASN A 75 -17.57 0.02 3.16
CA ASN A 75 -18.77 -0.57 3.71
C ASN A 75 -18.74 -2.09 3.78
N ASP A 76 -17.62 -2.71 3.41
CA ASP A 76 -17.48 -4.17 3.40
C ASP A 76 -17.16 -4.64 4.81
N PRO A 77 -17.97 -5.56 5.40
CA PRO A 77 -17.72 -6.02 6.76
C PRO A 77 -16.41 -6.79 6.90
N LYS A 78 -15.83 -7.28 5.80
CA LYS A 78 -14.53 -7.97 5.83
C LYS A 78 -13.34 -7.04 5.79
N SER A 79 -13.57 -5.74 5.59
CA SER A 79 -12.50 -4.76 5.55
C SER A 79 -11.99 -4.47 6.95
N LYS A 80 -10.70 -4.12 7.03
CA LYS A 80 -10.07 -3.77 8.31
C LYS A 80 -9.68 -2.30 8.30
N THR A 81 -9.83 -1.65 9.46
CA THR A 81 -9.39 -0.28 9.65
C THR A 81 -7.99 -0.31 10.26
N HIS A 82 -7.07 0.44 9.66
CA HIS A 82 -5.67 0.49 10.09
C HIS A 82 -5.44 1.68 11.01
N ARG A 83 -4.21 1.75 11.57
CA ARG A 83 -3.85 2.82 12.50
C ARG A 83 -3.97 4.20 11.89
N ASP A 84 -3.66 4.34 10.60
CA ASP A 84 -3.78 5.61 9.88
C ASP A 84 -5.21 5.89 9.43
N LYS A 85 -6.14 5.01 9.85
CA LYS A 85 -7.57 5.10 9.57
C LYS A 85 -7.93 4.77 8.12
N SER A 86 -6.97 4.31 7.33
CA SER A 86 -7.30 3.72 6.04
C SER A 86 -8.00 2.39 6.26
N ILE A 87 -8.73 1.96 5.26
CA ILE A 87 -9.51 0.72 5.30
C ILE A 87 -9.04 -0.15 4.15
N SER A 88 -8.81 -1.42 4.43
CA SER A 88 -8.36 -2.29 3.35
C SER A 88 -8.85 -3.72 3.54
N LYS A 89 -8.76 -4.49 2.47
CA LYS A 89 -8.92 -5.93 2.53
C LYS A 89 -8.07 -6.55 1.43
N TYR A 90 -7.64 -7.79 1.67
CA TYR A 90 -6.83 -8.52 0.70
C TYR A 90 -7.70 -9.45 -0.14
N ILE A 91 -7.37 -9.53 -1.41
CA ILE A 91 -7.91 -10.56 -2.31
C ILE A 91 -6.73 -11.21 -3.02
N LEU A 92 -7.00 -12.32 -3.68
CA LEU A 92 -5.97 -13.05 -4.45
C LEU A 92 -6.31 -12.99 -5.92
N ASP A 93 -5.30 -12.80 -6.76
CA ASP A 93 -5.48 -12.94 -8.19
C ASP A 93 -5.44 -14.45 -8.55
N PRO A 94 -5.63 -14.82 -9.83
CA PRO A 94 -5.66 -16.24 -10.20
C PRO A 94 -4.38 -17.01 -9.89
N ASP A 95 -3.26 -16.32 -9.72
CA ASP A 95 -1.98 -16.96 -9.44
C ASP A 95 -1.56 -16.77 -7.99
N ASN A 96 -2.52 -16.40 -7.13
CA ASN A 96 -2.32 -16.24 -5.68
C ASN A 96 -1.41 -15.07 -5.31
N ASN A 97 -1.34 -14.08 -6.16
CA ASN A 97 -0.70 -12.82 -5.79
C ASN A 97 -1.67 -12.00 -4.94
N PHE A 98 -1.18 -11.43 -3.86
CA PHE A 98 -2.02 -10.62 -3.00
C PHE A 98 -2.26 -9.24 -3.61
N LEU A 99 -3.51 -8.82 -3.59
CA LEU A 99 -3.92 -7.48 -3.95
C LEU A 99 -4.59 -6.87 -2.73
N GLU A 100 -4.19 -5.66 -2.37
CA GLU A 100 -4.83 -4.94 -1.28
C GLU A 100 -5.78 -3.92 -1.87
N LEU A 101 -7.07 -4.06 -1.60
CA LEU A 101 -8.04 -3.04 -1.95
C LEU A 101 -8.07 -2.05 -0.80
N LEU A 102 -7.93 -0.77 -1.10
CA LEU A 102 -7.59 0.23 -0.10
C LEU A 102 -8.46 1.47 -0.28
N SER A 103 -9.00 1.97 0.82
CA SER A 103 -9.74 3.22 0.82
C SER A 103 -9.23 4.12 1.94
N TYR A 104 -8.99 5.37 1.61
CA TYR A 104 -8.70 6.41 2.61
C TYR A 104 -9.97 7.13 3.04
N ASN A 105 -11.10 6.69 2.50
CA ASN A 105 -12.40 7.30 2.76
C ASN A 105 -12.91 6.85 4.12
N LYS A 106 -13.03 7.76 5.05
CA LYS A 106 -13.51 7.43 6.40
C LYS A 106 -15.00 7.62 6.49
N LYS A 107 -15.62 6.78 7.28
CA LYS A 107 -17.03 6.89 7.53
C LYS A 107 -17.32 7.62 8.82
#